data_99ca145c60bc1c79b5ef95dab7f7a52d
#
_entry.id   99ca145c60bc1c79b5ef95dab7f7a52d
#
_cell.length_a   1.000
_cell.length_b   1.000
_cell.length_c   1.000
_cell.angle_alpha   90.00
_cell.angle_beta   90.00
_cell.angle_gamma   90.00
#
_symmetry.space_group_name_H-M   'P 1'
#
loop_
_entity.id
_entity.type
_entity.pdbx_description
1 polymer ?
#
loop_
_entity_poly.entity_id
_entity_poly.type
_entity_poly.pdbx_seq_one_letter_code
_entity_poly.pdbx_strand_id
1 'polypeptide(L)'
;MEINIQNVSMTYPSGKQALQNLSLELRSPSLIGLLGPNGAGKSTLMKLLVAALLPTSGSILVDGQPLLKTERQLKAQLGYLPQDFGLFNELTVAQFLDYMAALKGLRDSGTAVREVIRTVNLEGQARARIRSLSGGQRQRVGIAQALLGSPQLLILDEPTVGLDPEERIHFRNLFSRTAQDRLVLLSTHIIEDVQSVCDRLVVIDHGQILFTGTPEQLIQAAEGHVGVFWEREAGQEQGLHI
;
A
#
# COMPACT_ATOMS: atom_id res chain seq x y z
N MET A 1 12.75 1.50 12.22
CA MET A 1 11.51 2.31 12.34
C MET A 1 10.45 1.45 12.99
N GLU A 2 9.77 1.99 13.96
CA GLU A 2 8.63 1.35 14.63
C GLU A 2 7.44 2.33 14.62
N ILE A 3 6.25 1.85 14.25
CA ILE A 3 5.02 2.63 14.29
C ILE A 3 4.06 1.93 15.23
N ASN A 4 3.62 2.63 16.28
CA ASN A 4 2.71 2.11 17.28
C ASN A 4 1.40 2.91 17.25
N ILE A 5 0.32 2.24 16.90
CA ILE A 5 -1.04 2.78 16.81
C ILE A 5 -1.76 2.34 18.08
N GLN A 6 -2.29 3.29 18.85
CA GLN A 6 -2.86 3.05 20.17
C GLN A 6 -4.30 3.55 20.24
N ASN A 7 -5.24 2.62 20.30
CA ASN A 7 -6.68 2.87 20.47
C ASN A 7 -7.24 3.94 19.52
N VAL A 8 -6.77 3.92 18.26
CA VAL A 8 -7.13 4.92 17.27
C VAL A 8 -8.54 4.71 16.74
N SER A 9 -9.36 5.78 16.83
CA SER A 9 -10.65 5.86 16.14
C SER A 9 -10.65 7.01 15.15
N MET A 10 -11.39 6.87 14.07
CA MET A 10 -11.57 7.90 13.05
C MET A 10 -13.02 7.99 12.62
N THR A 11 -13.64 9.13 12.87
CA THR A 11 -14.98 9.48 12.41
C THR A 11 -14.89 10.68 11.47
N TYR A 12 -15.39 10.53 10.25
CA TYR A 12 -15.44 11.62 9.27
C TYR A 12 -16.51 12.66 9.65
N PRO A 13 -16.43 13.91 9.15
CA PRO A 13 -17.45 14.93 9.42
C PRO A 13 -18.87 14.52 8.99
N SER A 14 -18.99 13.57 8.06
CA SER A 14 -20.26 12.98 7.65
C SER A 14 -20.91 12.07 8.69
N GLY A 15 -20.26 11.84 9.84
CA GLY A 15 -20.67 10.88 10.87
C GLY A 15 -20.24 9.44 10.60
N LYS A 16 -19.63 9.14 9.45
CA LYS A 16 -19.13 7.79 9.15
C LYS A 16 -17.92 7.46 10.03
N GLN A 17 -18.08 6.48 10.92
CA GLN A 17 -16.97 5.92 11.68
C GLN A 17 -16.20 4.92 10.81
N ALA A 18 -14.97 5.26 10.46
CA ALA A 18 -14.13 4.49 9.56
C ALA A 18 -13.15 3.57 10.29
N LEU A 19 -12.74 3.94 11.51
CA LEU A 19 -11.90 3.12 12.38
C LEU A 19 -12.45 3.18 13.82
N GLN A 20 -12.35 2.04 14.54
CA GLN A 20 -12.92 1.89 15.87
C GLN A 20 -11.88 1.25 16.80
N ASN A 21 -11.31 2.06 17.71
CA ASN A 21 -10.40 1.62 18.79
C ASN A 21 -9.28 0.69 18.29
N LEU A 22 -8.70 1.02 17.13
CA LEU A 22 -7.71 0.20 16.45
C LEU A 22 -6.34 0.34 17.12
N SER A 23 -5.73 -0.80 17.48
CA SER A 23 -4.36 -0.86 17.98
C SER A 23 -3.53 -1.79 17.12
N LEU A 24 -2.36 -1.33 16.68
CA LEU A 24 -1.49 -2.09 15.77
C LEU A 24 -0.05 -1.63 15.92
N GLU A 25 0.86 -2.59 15.85
CA GLU A 25 2.29 -2.34 15.84
C GLU A 25 2.90 -2.78 14.51
N LEU A 26 3.64 -1.87 13.87
CA LEU A 26 4.35 -2.10 12.62
C LEU A 26 5.84 -1.86 12.86
N ARG A 27 6.70 -2.81 12.48
CA ARG A 27 8.16 -2.73 12.65
C ARG A 27 8.90 -3.04 11.36
N SER A 28 9.97 -2.29 11.09
CA SER A 28 10.92 -2.63 10.02
C SER A 28 12.02 -3.57 10.53
N PRO A 29 12.61 -4.41 9.67
CA PRO A 29 12.19 -4.67 8.30
C PRO A 29 10.94 -5.57 8.27
N SER A 30 10.00 -5.30 7.38
CA SER A 30 8.84 -6.19 7.15
C SER A 30 8.02 -5.75 5.94
N LEU A 31 7.46 -6.74 5.23
CA LEU A 31 6.36 -6.56 4.28
C LEU A 31 5.05 -6.97 4.93
N ILE A 32 4.18 -6.00 5.16
CA ILE A 32 2.90 -6.20 5.84
C ILE A 32 1.75 -6.02 4.84
N GLY A 33 0.92 -7.04 4.72
CA GLY A 33 -0.30 -7.02 3.92
C GLY A 33 -1.50 -6.59 4.77
N LEU A 34 -2.19 -5.52 4.35
CA LEU A 34 -3.43 -5.05 4.95
C LEU A 34 -4.61 -5.54 4.12
N LEU A 35 -5.29 -6.58 4.59
CA LEU A 35 -6.41 -7.24 3.91
C LEU A 35 -7.74 -6.76 4.46
N GLY A 36 -8.75 -6.71 3.59
CA GLY A 36 -10.13 -6.42 3.98
C GLY A 36 -10.97 -5.96 2.80
N PRO A 37 -12.30 -6.04 2.91
CA PRO A 37 -13.20 -5.61 1.84
C PRO A 37 -13.13 -4.10 1.60
N ASN A 38 -13.77 -3.65 0.51
CA ASN A 38 -13.91 -2.23 0.24
C ASN A 38 -14.73 -1.55 1.37
N GLY A 39 -14.24 -0.42 1.85
CA GLY A 39 -14.87 0.29 2.98
C GLY A 39 -14.47 -0.21 4.37
N ALA A 40 -13.65 -1.25 4.51
CA ALA A 40 -13.19 -1.78 5.79
C ALA A 40 -12.36 -0.81 6.64
N GLY A 41 -11.82 0.27 6.05
CA GLY A 41 -11.00 1.26 6.74
C GLY A 41 -9.53 1.29 6.31
N LYS A 42 -9.10 0.43 5.36
CA LYS A 42 -7.69 0.32 4.89
C LYS A 42 -7.09 1.68 4.49
N SER A 43 -7.70 2.36 3.51
CA SER A 43 -7.20 3.67 3.03
C SER A 43 -7.27 4.76 4.10
N THR A 44 -8.23 4.67 5.04
CA THR A 44 -8.31 5.59 6.19
C THR A 44 -7.12 5.39 7.13
N LEU A 45 -6.79 4.14 7.45
CA LEU A 45 -5.61 3.82 8.27
C LEU A 45 -4.33 4.31 7.61
N MET A 46 -4.16 4.07 6.31
CA MET A 46 -3.00 4.56 5.56
C MET A 46 -2.89 6.08 5.55
N LYS A 47 -4.02 6.80 5.36
CA LYS A 47 -4.04 8.27 5.43
C LYS A 47 -3.66 8.82 6.80
N LEU A 48 -4.00 8.13 7.88
CA LEU A 48 -3.55 8.48 9.24
C LEU A 48 -2.04 8.27 9.38
N LEU A 49 -1.50 7.16 8.88
CA LEU A 49 -0.07 6.83 8.96
C LEU A 49 0.81 7.82 8.19
N VAL A 50 0.30 8.40 7.10
CA VAL A 50 1.02 9.42 6.33
C VAL A 50 0.74 10.86 6.81
N ALA A 51 0.05 11.02 7.94
CA ALA A 51 -0.39 12.31 8.49
C ALA A 51 -1.22 13.16 7.50
N ALA A 52 -1.97 12.51 6.60
CA ALA A 52 -2.95 13.17 5.74
C ALA A 52 -4.33 13.34 6.43
N LEU A 53 -4.56 12.58 7.50
CA LEU A 53 -5.71 12.70 8.40
C LEU A 53 -5.21 12.69 9.84
N LEU A 54 -6.03 13.24 10.74
CA LEU A 54 -5.83 13.15 12.19
C LEU A 54 -6.86 12.21 12.79
N PRO A 55 -6.49 11.36 13.76
CA PRO A 55 -7.45 10.50 14.43
C PRO A 55 -8.42 11.34 15.28
N THR A 56 -9.66 10.86 15.41
CA THR A 56 -10.66 11.48 16.31
C THR A 56 -10.31 11.21 17.77
N SER A 57 -9.72 10.04 18.06
CA SER A 57 -9.20 9.66 19.36
C SER A 57 -8.05 8.66 19.22
N GLY A 58 -7.32 8.44 20.32
CA GLY A 58 -6.12 7.59 20.33
C GLY A 58 -4.88 8.34 19.87
N SER A 59 -3.78 7.60 19.65
CA SER A 59 -2.50 8.18 19.25
C SER A 59 -1.72 7.27 18.30
N ILE A 60 -0.85 7.88 17.50
CA ILE A 60 0.11 7.18 16.65
C ILE A 60 1.50 7.68 17.02
N LEU A 61 2.38 6.75 17.35
CA LEU A 61 3.77 7.02 17.67
C LEU A 61 4.68 6.47 16.57
N VAL A 62 5.73 7.21 16.23
CA VAL A 62 6.80 6.78 15.33
C VAL A 62 8.10 6.83 16.12
N ASP A 63 8.76 5.67 16.27
CA ASP A 63 9.96 5.51 17.10
C ASP A 63 9.78 6.13 18.51
N GLY A 64 8.61 5.86 19.14
CA GLY A 64 8.21 6.33 20.46
C GLY A 64 7.80 7.81 20.56
N GLN A 65 7.82 8.57 19.46
CA GLN A 65 7.43 9.97 19.43
C GLN A 65 6.05 10.15 18.74
N PRO A 66 5.21 11.10 19.20
CA PRO A 66 3.95 11.39 18.53
C PRO A 66 4.16 11.71 17.04
N LEU A 67 3.38 11.10 16.15
CA LEU A 67 3.47 11.24 14.69
C LEU A 67 3.52 12.71 14.26
N LEU A 68 2.68 13.57 14.84
CA LEU A 68 2.63 15.00 14.48
C LEU A 68 3.92 15.76 14.83
N LYS A 69 4.66 15.31 15.85
CA LYS A 69 5.97 15.92 16.18
C LYS A 69 7.06 15.49 15.22
N THR A 70 6.93 14.32 14.62
CA THR A 70 7.90 13.72 13.68
C THR A 70 7.44 13.81 12.23
N GLU A 71 6.32 14.47 11.93
CA GLU A 71 5.68 14.50 10.61
C GLU A 71 6.65 14.88 9.48
N ARG A 72 7.45 15.94 9.67
CA ARG A 72 8.41 16.39 8.66
C ARG A 72 9.48 15.34 8.38
N GLN A 73 9.99 14.70 9.44
CA GLN A 73 11.00 13.64 9.33
C GLN A 73 10.42 12.41 8.68
N LEU A 74 9.22 12.01 9.09
CA LEU A 74 8.50 10.89 8.49
C LEU A 74 8.26 11.12 6.99
N LYS A 75 7.74 12.29 6.60
CA LYS A 75 7.47 12.62 5.19
C LYS A 75 8.73 12.62 4.32
N ALA A 76 9.89 12.95 4.87
CA ALA A 76 11.16 12.87 4.14
C ALA A 76 11.57 11.41 3.84
N GLN A 77 11.12 10.46 4.65
CA GLN A 77 11.45 9.02 4.56
C GLN A 77 10.27 8.18 4.05
N LEU A 78 9.18 8.84 3.61
CA LEU A 78 7.95 8.20 3.19
C LEU A 78 7.87 8.07 1.66
N GLY A 79 7.49 6.88 1.20
CA GLY A 79 6.92 6.65 -0.12
C GLY A 79 5.44 6.32 0.02
N TYR A 80 4.58 7.04 -0.69
CA TYR A 80 3.15 6.81 -0.60
C TYR A 80 2.51 6.74 -1.98
N LEU A 81 1.79 5.66 -2.25
CA LEU A 81 0.90 5.50 -3.39
C LEU A 81 -0.53 5.38 -2.86
N PRO A 82 -1.37 6.42 -2.94
CA PRO A 82 -2.79 6.30 -2.65
C PRO A 82 -3.52 5.54 -3.78
N GLN A 83 -4.71 5.02 -3.48
CA GLN A 83 -5.57 4.35 -4.48
C GLN A 83 -5.90 5.29 -5.67
N ASP A 84 -6.28 6.54 -5.35
CA ASP A 84 -6.48 7.59 -6.32
C ASP A 84 -5.31 8.56 -6.27
N PHE A 85 -4.41 8.48 -7.22
CA PHE A 85 -3.27 9.39 -7.33
C PHE A 85 -3.35 10.23 -8.60
N GLY A 86 -3.14 11.54 -8.41
CA GLY A 86 -3.12 12.50 -9.51
C GLY A 86 -1.79 12.46 -10.25
N LEU A 87 -1.85 12.29 -11.57
CA LEU A 87 -0.70 12.45 -12.46
C LEU A 87 -0.90 13.70 -13.31
N PHE A 88 0.18 14.44 -13.55
CA PHE A 88 0.15 15.61 -14.43
C PHE A 88 0.20 15.16 -15.90
N ASN A 89 -0.95 15.10 -16.55
CA ASN A 89 -1.15 14.53 -17.88
C ASN A 89 -0.26 15.16 -18.98
N GLU A 90 0.12 16.43 -18.85
CA GLU A 90 0.92 17.18 -19.84
C GLU A 90 2.43 16.94 -19.69
N LEU A 91 2.88 16.45 -18.54
CA LEU A 91 4.28 16.12 -18.33
C LEU A 91 4.63 14.77 -18.94
N THR A 92 5.90 14.60 -19.30
CA THR A 92 6.45 13.27 -19.58
C THR A 92 6.68 12.52 -18.27
N VAL A 93 6.83 11.20 -18.34
CA VAL A 93 7.16 10.35 -17.18
C VAL A 93 8.39 10.90 -16.45
N ALA A 94 9.46 11.17 -17.19
CA ALA A 94 10.70 11.69 -16.58
C ALA A 94 10.50 13.07 -15.95
N GLN A 95 9.77 13.98 -16.61
CA GLN A 95 9.48 15.31 -16.05
C GLN A 95 8.64 15.23 -14.78
N PHE A 96 7.63 14.37 -14.76
CA PHE A 96 6.81 14.16 -13.56
C PHE A 96 7.65 13.64 -12.39
N LEU A 97 8.46 12.61 -12.63
CA LEU A 97 9.31 12.03 -11.59
C LEU A 97 10.39 13.00 -11.13
N ASP A 98 10.96 13.82 -12.01
CA ASP A 98 11.91 14.87 -11.65
C ASP A 98 11.25 15.94 -10.76
N TYR A 99 10.04 16.37 -11.12
CA TYR A 99 9.23 17.26 -10.30
C TYR A 99 8.98 16.69 -8.89
N MET A 100 8.61 15.40 -8.80
CA MET A 100 8.39 14.73 -7.51
C MET A 100 9.68 14.57 -6.71
N ALA A 101 10.81 14.31 -7.37
CA ALA A 101 12.13 14.25 -6.75
C ALA A 101 12.54 15.61 -6.17
N ALA A 102 12.27 16.70 -6.90
CA ALA A 102 12.50 18.05 -6.42
C ALA A 102 11.65 18.39 -5.18
N LEU A 103 10.36 18.01 -5.17
CA LEU A 103 9.49 18.18 -3.99
C LEU A 103 9.99 17.40 -2.77
N LYS A 104 10.63 16.25 -2.97
CA LYS A 104 11.29 15.48 -1.90
C LYS A 104 12.66 16.06 -1.49
N GLY A 105 13.16 17.06 -2.20
CA GLY A 105 14.46 17.68 -1.92
C GLY A 105 15.67 16.79 -2.27
N LEU A 106 15.51 15.87 -3.24
CA LEU A 106 16.59 14.99 -3.68
C LEU A 106 17.66 15.79 -4.44
N ARG A 107 18.91 15.74 -3.97
CA ARG A 107 20.03 16.50 -4.56
C ARG A 107 20.44 15.96 -5.94
N ASP A 108 20.44 14.66 -6.13
CA ASP A 108 20.69 13.98 -7.41
C ASP A 108 19.41 13.39 -7.97
N SER A 109 18.47 14.25 -8.37
CA SER A 109 17.19 13.85 -8.92
C SER A 109 17.35 13.02 -10.20
N GLY A 110 18.31 13.39 -11.05
CA GLY A 110 18.49 12.73 -12.34
C GLY A 110 18.88 11.24 -12.22
N THR A 111 19.75 10.89 -11.28
CA THR A 111 20.11 9.48 -11.01
C THR A 111 18.91 8.75 -10.37
N ALA A 112 18.29 9.31 -9.34
CA ALA A 112 17.14 8.72 -8.67
C ALA A 112 15.98 8.46 -9.65
N VAL A 113 15.70 9.41 -10.55
CA VAL A 113 14.64 9.26 -11.57
C VAL A 113 14.97 8.14 -12.56
N ARG A 114 16.21 8.05 -13.05
CA ARG A 114 16.60 6.95 -13.96
C ARG A 114 16.48 5.59 -13.29
N GLU A 115 16.89 5.49 -12.03
CA GLU A 115 16.80 4.23 -11.26
C GLU A 115 15.36 3.78 -11.08
N VAL A 116 14.45 4.65 -10.63
CA VAL A 116 13.05 4.25 -10.45
C VAL A 116 12.35 3.94 -11.77
N ILE A 117 12.65 4.67 -12.86
CA ILE A 117 12.12 4.35 -14.20
C ILE A 117 12.52 2.94 -14.63
N ARG A 118 13.79 2.55 -14.41
CA ARG A 118 14.29 1.20 -14.69
C ARG A 118 13.60 0.17 -13.79
N THR A 119 13.50 0.44 -12.50
CA THR A 119 12.89 -0.46 -11.50
C THR A 119 11.46 -0.84 -11.86
N VAL A 120 10.71 0.08 -12.47
CA VAL A 120 9.31 -0.16 -12.86
C VAL A 120 9.13 -0.46 -14.35
N ASN A 121 10.22 -0.76 -15.08
CA ASN A 121 10.22 -1.09 -16.51
C ASN A 121 9.52 -0.04 -17.39
N LEU A 122 9.89 1.24 -17.22
CA LEU A 122 9.33 2.36 -17.99
C LEU A 122 10.38 3.09 -18.83
N GLU A 123 11.56 2.50 -19.13
CA GLU A 123 12.61 3.15 -19.90
C GLU A 123 12.13 3.57 -21.29
N GLY A 124 11.37 2.72 -21.97
CA GLY A 124 10.80 3.00 -23.28
C GLY A 124 9.76 4.13 -23.28
N GLN A 125 9.15 4.41 -22.13
CA GLN A 125 8.10 5.44 -21.93
C GLN A 125 8.61 6.69 -21.22
N ALA A 126 9.89 6.77 -20.86
CA ALA A 126 10.44 7.89 -20.07
C ALA A 126 10.13 9.28 -20.67
N ARG A 127 10.09 9.37 -22.02
CA ARG A 127 9.78 10.60 -22.77
C ARG A 127 8.32 10.70 -23.22
N ALA A 128 7.49 9.67 -22.99
CA ALA A 128 6.08 9.68 -23.31
C ALA A 128 5.31 10.61 -22.36
N ARG A 129 4.31 11.32 -22.88
CA ARG A 129 3.40 12.10 -22.02
C ARG A 129 2.50 11.17 -21.23
N ILE A 130 2.25 11.50 -19.96
CA ILE A 130 1.45 10.68 -19.04
C ILE A 130 0.05 10.40 -19.59
N ARG A 131 -0.56 11.37 -20.30
CA ARG A 131 -1.88 11.17 -20.93
C ARG A 131 -1.92 10.07 -22.00
N SER A 132 -0.77 9.71 -22.60
CA SER A 132 -0.69 8.66 -23.63
C SER A 132 -0.44 7.27 -23.08
N LEU A 133 -0.26 7.13 -21.77
CA LEU A 133 0.04 5.87 -21.12
C LEU A 133 -1.22 5.03 -20.89
N SER A 134 -1.07 3.69 -20.96
CA SER A 134 -2.09 2.75 -20.52
C SER A 134 -2.33 2.84 -19.01
N GLY A 135 -3.42 2.23 -18.51
CA GLY A 135 -3.71 2.17 -17.07
C GLY A 135 -2.57 1.56 -16.26
N GLY A 136 -2.06 0.39 -16.67
CA GLY A 136 -0.92 -0.26 -16.03
C GLY A 136 0.37 0.56 -16.08
N GLN A 137 0.66 1.26 -17.19
CA GLN A 137 1.79 2.17 -17.28
C GLN A 137 1.64 3.36 -16.32
N ARG A 138 0.45 3.92 -16.18
CA ARG A 138 0.17 4.99 -15.20
C ARG A 138 0.36 4.48 -13.77
N GLN A 139 -0.10 3.26 -13.46
CA GLN A 139 0.11 2.62 -12.16
C GLN A 139 1.61 2.49 -11.86
N ARG A 140 2.41 2.06 -12.83
CA ARG A 140 3.88 1.97 -12.71
C ARG A 140 4.53 3.34 -12.44
N VAL A 141 4.04 4.42 -13.04
CA VAL A 141 4.51 5.79 -12.73
C VAL A 141 4.22 6.13 -11.27
N GLY A 142 3.02 5.78 -10.75
CA GLY A 142 2.67 5.98 -9.34
C GLY A 142 3.58 5.19 -8.40
N ILE A 143 3.89 3.93 -8.73
CA ILE A 143 4.85 3.11 -7.95
C ILE A 143 6.25 3.73 -8.00
N ALA A 144 6.73 4.17 -9.18
CA ALA A 144 8.01 4.84 -9.33
C ALA A 144 8.11 6.09 -8.44
N GLN A 145 7.07 6.92 -8.42
CA GLN A 145 7.00 8.10 -7.56
C GLN A 145 7.09 7.74 -6.07
N ALA A 146 6.42 6.67 -5.64
CA ALA A 146 6.49 6.22 -4.26
C ALA A 146 7.89 5.73 -3.87
N LEU A 147 8.62 5.10 -4.80
CA LEU A 147 9.98 4.59 -4.57
C LEU A 147 11.07 5.65 -4.61
N LEU A 148 10.80 6.87 -5.10
CA LEU A 148 11.79 7.96 -5.20
C LEU A 148 12.48 8.23 -3.85
N GLY A 149 13.81 8.32 -3.89
CA GLY A 149 14.62 8.65 -2.72
C GLY A 149 14.79 7.51 -1.72
N SER A 150 14.47 6.28 -2.12
CA SER A 150 14.69 5.09 -1.29
C SER A 150 14.05 5.20 0.10
N PRO A 151 12.72 5.36 0.20
CA PRO A 151 12.02 5.62 1.47
C PRO A 151 12.22 4.49 2.48
N GLN A 152 12.26 4.82 3.78
CA GLN A 152 12.30 3.85 4.89
C GLN A 152 10.91 3.28 5.22
N LEU A 153 9.87 4.04 4.91
CA LEU A 153 8.48 3.62 4.99
C LEU A 153 7.83 3.72 3.62
N LEU A 154 7.32 2.60 3.11
CA LEU A 154 6.59 2.54 1.85
C LEU A 154 5.15 2.11 2.12
N ILE A 155 4.19 2.95 1.80
CA ILE A 155 2.75 2.69 1.95
C ILE A 155 2.11 2.68 0.57
N LEU A 156 1.46 1.56 0.23
CA LEU A 156 0.92 1.31 -1.10
C LEU A 156 -0.55 0.88 -0.99
N ASP A 157 -1.46 1.71 -1.49
CA ASP A 157 -2.89 1.41 -1.48
C ASP A 157 -3.30 0.82 -2.84
N GLU A 158 -3.62 -0.49 -2.86
CA GLU A 158 -4.00 -1.28 -4.03
C GLU A 158 -2.97 -1.19 -5.20
N PRO A 159 -1.65 -1.43 -4.95
CA PRO A 159 -0.61 -1.11 -5.94
C PRO A 159 -0.65 -1.96 -7.21
N THR A 160 -1.27 -3.13 -7.18
CA THR A 160 -1.29 -4.10 -8.28
C THR A 160 -2.57 -4.07 -9.11
N VAL A 161 -3.53 -3.21 -8.74
CA VAL A 161 -4.78 -3.04 -9.50
C VAL A 161 -4.48 -2.49 -10.89
N GLY A 162 -5.07 -3.13 -11.92
CA GLY A 162 -4.89 -2.73 -13.32
C GLY A 162 -3.59 -3.19 -13.96
N LEU A 163 -2.78 -3.97 -13.26
CA LEU A 163 -1.59 -4.64 -13.81
C LEU A 163 -1.96 -6.04 -14.32
N ASP A 164 -1.27 -6.49 -15.35
CA ASP A 164 -1.38 -7.86 -15.83
C ASP A 164 -0.67 -8.86 -14.88
N PRO A 165 -0.91 -10.19 -15.03
CA PRO A 165 -0.36 -11.18 -14.09
C PRO A 165 1.17 -11.17 -13.99
N GLU A 166 1.90 -10.97 -15.10
CA GLU A 166 3.35 -10.93 -15.10
C GLU A 166 3.88 -9.70 -14.36
N GLU A 167 3.25 -8.55 -14.60
CA GLU A 167 3.57 -7.31 -13.89
C GLU A 167 3.29 -7.42 -12.39
N ARG A 168 2.18 -8.08 -11.98
CA ARG A 168 1.89 -8.33 -10.55
C ARG A 168 3.01 -9.13 -9.89
N ILE A 169 3.48 -10.20 -10.53
CA ILE A 169 4.60 -11.00 -10.02
C ILE A 169 5.86 -10.15 -9.88
N HIS A 170 6.17 -9.33 -10.89
CA HIS A 170 7.32 -8.41 -10.84
C HIS A 170 7.25 -7.47 -9.65
N PHE A 171 6.11 -6.81 -9.42
CA PHE A 171 5.94 -5.86 -8.33
C PHE A 171 5.89 -6.52 -6.95
N ARG A 172 5.27 -7.70 -6.82
CA ARG A 172 5.36 -8.48 -5.57
C ARG A 172 6.81 -8.75 -5.17
N ASN A 173 7.63 -9.23 -6.12
CA ASN A 173 9.05 -9.47 -5.89
C ASN A 173 9.82 -8.17 -5.57
N LEU A 174 9.46 -7.06 -6.21
CA LEU A 174 10.04 -5.76 -5.92
C LEU A 174 9.74 -5.30 -4.48
N PHE A 175 8.48 -5.40 -4.05
CA PHE A 175 8.08 -5.01 -2.70
C PHE A 175 8.72 -5.91 -1.64
N SER A 176 8.80 -7.23 -1.86
CA SER A 176 9.49 -8.18 -0.98
C SER A 176 10.98 -7.82 -0.84
N ARG A 177 11.67 -7.53 -1.95
CA ARG A 177 13.08 -7.07 -1.88
C ARG A 177 13.22 -5.73 -1.17
N THR A 178 12.30 -4.80 -1.40
CA THR A 178 12.31 -3.49 -0.74
C THR A 178 12.11 -3.63 0.77
N ALA A 179 11.35 -4.60 1.23
CA ALA A 179 11.06 -4.82 2.63
C ALA A 179 12.21 -5.46 3.43
N GLN A 180 13.29 -5.93 2.77
CA GLN A 180 14.42 -6.57 3.45
C GLN A 180 15.15 -5.64 4.45
N ASP A 181 15.08 -4.33 4.23
CA ASP A 181 15.70 -3.32 5.11
C ASP A 181 14.73 -2.19 5.52
N ARG A 182 13.45 -2.27 5.13
CA ARG A 182 12.45 -1.21 5.28
C ARG A 182 11.11 -1.73 5.76
N LEU A 183 10.24 -0.81 6.13
CA LEU A 183 8.85 -1.11 6.40
C LEU A 183 8.01 -0.86 5.14
N VAL A 184 7.38 -1.92 4.63
CA VAL A 184 6.45 -1.85 3.51
C VAL A 184 5.07 -2.27 3.98
N LEU A 185 4.08 -1.41 3.83
CA LEU A 185 2.67 -1.68 4.10
C LEU A 185 1.92 -1.59 2.77
N LEU A 186 1.33 -2.68 2.33
CA LEU A 186 0.48 -2.68 1.15
C LEU A 186 -0.95 -3.10 1.49
N SER A 187 -1.94 -2.41 0.94
CA SER A 187 -3.33 -2.85 0.98
C SER A 187 -3.68 -3.62 -0.28
N THR A 188 -4.49 -4.64 -0.12
CA THR A 188 -5.11 -5.34 -1.25
C THR A 188 -6.35 -6.10 -0.78
N HIS A 189 -7.22 -6.42 -1.71
CA HIS A 189 -8.30 -7.39 -1.53
C HIS A 189 -7.98 -8.74 -2.22
N ILE A 190 -6.80 -8.85 -2.85
CA ILE A 190 -6.33 -10.02 -3.59
C ILE A 190 -5.40 -10.83 -2.68
N ILE A 191 -5.85 -11.99 -2.21
CA ILE A 191 -5.11 -12.83 -1.25
C ILE A 191 -3.79 -13.32 -1.85
N GLU A 192 -3.78 -13.67 -3.14
CA GLU A 192 -2.59 -14.14 -3.85
C GLU A 192 -1.46 -13.11 -3.88
N ASP A 193 -1.78 -11.82 -3.81
CA ASP A 193 -0.77 -10.76 -3.80
C ASP A 193 0.00 -10.68 -2.48
N VAL A 194 -0.52 -11.25 -1.40
CA VAL A 194 0.08 -11.14 -0.05
C VAL A 194 0.53 -12.49 0.52
N GLN A 195 -0.15 -13.58 0.19
CA GLN A 195 0.10 -14.90 0.79
C GLN A 195 1.54 -15.39 0.59
N SER A 196 2.13 -15.10 -0.57
CA SER A 196 3.45 -15.62 -0.96
C SER A 196 4.63 -14.71 -0.62
N VAL A 197 4.37 -13.45 -0.24
CA VAL A 197 5.44 -12.44 -0.10
C VAL A 197 5.40 -11.65 1.19
N CYS A 198 4.26 -11.58 1.90
CA CYS A 198 4.15 -10.83 3.13
C CYS A 198 4.66 -11.62 4.35
N ASP A 199 5.44 -10.95 5.18
CA ASP A 199 5.90 -11.51 6.46
C ASP A 199 4.76 -11.55 7.49
N ARG A 200 3.86 -10.57 7.40
CA ARG A 200 2.71 -10.42 8.31
C ARG A 200 1.48 -9.95 7.53
N LEU A 201 0.32 -10.39 8.02
CA LEU A 201 -0.99 -9.96 7.56
C LEU A 201 -1.75 -9.27 8.68
N VAL A 202 -2.47 -8.23 8.32
CA VAL A 202 -3.43 -7.53 9.16
C VAL A 202 -4.76 -7.58 8.42
N VAL A 203 -5.73 -8.27 9.01
CA VAL A 203 -7.10 -8.31 8.45
C VAL A 203 -7.95 -7.27 9.16
N ILE A 204 -8.54 -6.39 8.39
CA ILE A 204 -9.39 -5.31 8.90
C ILE A 204 -10.80 -5.43 8.28
N ASP A 205 -11.82 -5.32 9.12
CA ASP A 205 -13.20 -5.21 8.68
C ASP A 205 -13.98 -4.26 9.59
N HIS A 206 -14.91 -3.49 9.01
CA HIS A 206 -15.72 -2.49 9.72
C HIS A 206 -14.91 -1.59 10.66
N GLY A 207 -13.67 -1.23 10.29
CA GLY A 207 -12.79 -0.37 11.05
C GLY A 207 -12.11 -1.02 12.25
N GLN A 208 -12.19 -2.33 12.39
CA GLN A 208 -11.56 -3.10 13.47
C GLN A 208 -10.57 -4.13 12.91
N ILE A 209 -9.50 -4.40 13.65
CA ILE A 209 -8.58 -5.49 13.31
C ILE A 209 -9.20 -6.80 13.78
N LEU A 210 -9.39 -7.73 12.85
CA LEU A 210 -9.89 -9.08 13.12
C LEU A 210 -8.75 -10.06 13.35
N PHE A 211 -7.61 -9.84 12.68
CA PHE A 211 -6.48 -10.75 12.76
C PHE A 211 -5.16 -9.98 12.54
N THR A 212 -4.12 -10.41 13.23
CA THR A 212 -2.73 -10.01 12.98
C THR A 212 -1.83 -11.21 13.19
N GLY A 213 -1.07 -11.61 12.17
CA GLY A 213 -0.19 -12.78 12.24
C GLY A 213 0.52 -13.03 10.93
N THR A 214 1.11 -14.22 10.77
CA THR A 214 1.69 -14.66 9.49
C THR A 214 0.61 -15.24 8.58
N PRO A 215 0.87 -15.37 7.26
CA PRO A 215 -0.05 -16.05 6.34
C PRO A 215 -0.43 -17.46 6.81
N GLU A 216 0.55 -18.22 7.34
CA GLU A 216 0.33 -19.59 7.83
C GLU A 216 -0.60 -19.60 9.05
N GLN A 217 -0.46 -18.64 9.96
CA GLN A 217 -1.34 -18.50 11.13
C GLN A 217 -2.77 -18.14 10.70
N LEU A 218 -2.95 -17.34 9.64
CA LEU A 218 -4.27 -17.03 9.11
C LEU A 218 -4.94 -18.29 8.53
N ILE A 219 -4.19 -19.10 7.76
CA ILE A 219 -4.69 -20.37 7.21
C ILE A 219 -5.10 -21.30 8.34
N GLN A 220 -4.28 -21.48 9.37
CA GLN A 220 -4.59 -22.31 10.54
C GLN A 220 -5.84 -21.82 11.27
N ALA A 221 -6.00 -20.51 11.44
CA ALA A 221 -7.19 -19.93 12.07
C ALA A 221 -8.46 -20.13 11.25
N ALA A 222 -8.34 -20.30 9.94
CA ALA A 222 -9.46 -20.56 9.04
C ALA A 222 -9.80 -22.07 8.90
N GLU A 223 -8.91 -22.97 9.34
CA GLU A 223 -9.17 -24.42 9.27
C GLU A 223 -10.44 -24.81 10.02
N GLY A 224 -11.30 -25.58 9.35
CA GLY A 224 -12.61 -25.99 9.86
C GLY A 224 -13.73 -24.95 9.78
N HIS A 225 -13.41 -23.71 9.33
CA HIS A 225 -14.40 -22.65 9.13
C HIS A 225 -14.66 -22.33 7.65
N VAL A 226 -13.91 -22.98 6.75
CA VAL A 226 -14.04 -22.81 5.30
C VAL A 226 -14.75 -24.03 4.72
N GLY A 227 -15.84 -23.80 3.99
CA GLY A 227 -16.60 -24.83 3.28
C GLY A 227 -16.56 -24.59 1.77
N VAL A 228 -16.52 -25.68 0.99
CA VAL A 228 -16.66 -25.61 -0.47
C VAL A 228 -18.11 -25.90 -0.83
N PHE A 229 -18.76 -24.98 -1.53
CA PHE A 229 -20.13 -25.13 -2.00
C PHE A 229 -20.12 -25.43 -3.51
N TRP A 230 -20.86 -26.45 -3.89
CA TRP A 230 -21.17 -26.70 -5.30
C TRP A 230 -22.60 -26.23 -5.54
N GLU A 231 -22.78 -25.16 -6.29
CA GLU A 231 -24.11 -24.73 -6.71
C GLU A 231 -24.44 -25.39 -8.06
N ARG A 232 -25.47 -26.20 -8.08
CA ARG A 232 -26.04 -26.76 -9.31
C ARG A 232 -27.25 -25.92 -9.70
N GLU A 233 -27.07 -25.01 -10.65
CA GLU A 233 -28.21 -24.48 -11.39
C GLU A 233 -28.66 -25.49 -12.47
N ALA A 234 -29.97 -25.56 -12.68
CA ALA A 234 -30.54 -26.44 -13.67
C ALA A 234 -29.95 -26.19 -15.07
N GLY A 235 -29.05 -27.07 -15.49
CA GLY A 235 -28.55 -27.14 -16.87
C GLY A 235 -27.17 -26.56 -17.17
N GLN A 236 -26.41 -26.04 -16.19
CA GLN A 236 -25.03 -25.60 -16.41
C GLN A 236 -24.11 -25.95 -15.23
N GLU A 237 -22.93 -26.50 -15.53
CA GLU A 237 -21.88 -26.70 -14.54
C GLU A 237 -21.26 -25.33 -14.22
N GLN A 238 -21.20 -24.95 -12.95
CA GLN A 238 -20.70 -23.66 -12.55
C GLN A 238 -19.58 -23.74 -11.53
N GLY A 239 -18.74 -22.75 -11.62
CA GLY A 239 -17.45 -22.71 -11.00
C GLY A 239 -17.44 -22.74 -9.47
N LEU A 240 -16.26 -23.00 -8.96
CA LEU A 240 -15.91 -23.04 -7.55
C LEU A 240 -16.01 -21.63 -6.95
N HIS A 241 -16.86 -21.44 -5.95
CA HIS A 241 -16.84 -20.27 -5.07
C HIS A 241 -16.19 -20.68 -3.75
N ILE A 242 -15.04 -20.02 -3.44
CA ILE A 242 -14.34 -20.12 -2.17
C ILE A 242 -14.71 -18.91 -1.31
#